data_014757a05fe9526810dc851910b2de8c
#
_entry.id   014757a05fe9526810dc851910b2de8c
#
_cell.length_a   1.000
_cell.length_b   1.000
_cell.length_c   1.000
_cell.angle_alpha   90.00
_cell.angle_beta   90.00
_cell.angle_gamma   90.00
#
_symmetry.space_group_name_H-M   'P 1'
#
loop_
_entity.id
_entity.type
_entity.pdbx_description
1 polymer ?
#
loop_
_entity_poly.entity_id
_entity_poly.type
_entity_poly.pdbx_seq_one_letter_code
_entity_poly.pdbx_strand_id
1 'polypeptide(L)'
;TLFAGSTYFVFRTQKVKNPHTIEKLKIKNLSSPTNTDVVILTHKTFVNKAKEYGDYLKIQNGLEPLVVDVEDVYNQFSYGVFNPEAIKDFLFSANANYLTKPKSLLLIGDATYDYYGNKTIYQGAPRTHNWVPSFGEPVSDYWFVIWDSTGALIPQMSVGRLPVNSIEEISRY
;
A
#
# COMPACT_ATOMS: atom_id res chain seq x y z
N THR A 1 -12.97 -13.86 40.22
CA THR A 1 -12.55 -15.18 39.70
C THR A 1 -12.13 -15.02 38.24
N LEU A 2 -10.90 -15.42 37.94
CA LEU A 2 -10.39 -15.41 36.57
C LEU A 2 -10.66 -16.77 35.93
N PHE A 3 -11.16 -16.81 34.70
CA PHE A 3 -11.45 -18.05 33.99
C PHE A 3 -10.25 -18.46 33.13
N ALA A 4 -9.90 -19.73 33.15
CA ALA A 4 -8.85 -20.28 32.29
C ALA A 4 -9.21 -20.09 30.82
N GLY A 5 -8.24 -19.67 30.00
CA GLY A 5 -8.43 -19.41 28.56
C GLY A 5 -8.96 -18.01 28.22
N SER A 6 -9.21 -17.14 29.20
CA SER A 6 -9.62 -15.77 28.95
C SER A 6 -8.42 -14.81 28.95
N THR A 7 -8.45 -13.80 28.07
CA THR A 7 -7.48 -12.70 28.07
C THR A 7 -8.03 -11.56 28.91
N TYR A 8 -7.21 -11.04 29.82
CA TYR A 8 -7.57 -9.93 30.71
C TYR A 8 -6.69 -8.74 30.45
N PHE A 9 -7.32 -7.56 30.36
CA PHE A 9 -6.62 -6.28 30.27
C PHE A 9 -6.78 -5.52 31.58
N VAL A 10 -5.67 -5.10 32.18
CA VAL A 10 -5.66 -4.28 33.39
C VAL A 10 -5.17 -2.89 33.03
N PHE A 11 -5.98 -1.86 33.31
CA PHE A 11 -5.64 -0.46 33.03
C PHE A 11 -6.17 0.46 34.13
N ARG A 12 -5.52 1.62 34.26
CA ARG A 12 -6.05 2.69 35.12
C ARG A 12 -7.02 3.53 34.33
N THR A 13 -8.22 3.78 34.87
CA THR A 13 -9.29 4.57 34.20
C THR A 13 -8.80 5.94 33.76
N GLN A 14 -7.92 6.57 34.49
CA GLN A 14 -7.32 7.88 34.16
C GLN A 14 -6.34 7.80 32.95
N LYS A 15 -5.94 6.61 32.53
CA LYS A 15 -5.07 6.38 31.37
C LYS A 15 -5.83 5.96 30.10
N VAL A 16 -7.14 5.78 30.22
CA VAL A 16 -7.99 5.54 29.05
C VAL A 16 -8.07 6.80 28.22
N LYS A 17 -7.64 6.71 26.96
CA LYS A 17 -7.74 7.81 26.00
C LYS A 17 -9.11 7.77 25.34
N ASN A 18 -9.77 8.91 25.28
CA ASN A 18 -10.95 9.08 24.45
C ASN A 18 -10.52 9.37 23.01
N PRO A 19 -11.26 8.89 21.98
CA PRO A 19 -11.01 9.28 20.61
C PRO A 19 -11.23 10.79 20.48
N HIS A 20 -10.35 11.48 19.76
CA HIS A 20 -10.49 12.92 19.51
C HIS A 20 -11.61 13.20 18.52
N THR A 21 -11.75 12.33 17.50
CA THR A 21 -12.71 12.48 16.42
C THR A 21 -13.18 11.11 15.99
N ILE A 22 -14.46 11.01 15.66
CA ILE A 22 -15.06 9.82 15.05
C ILE A 22 -15.75 10.28 13.77
N GLU A 23 -15.25 9.84 12.62
CA GLU A 23 -15.77 10.21 11.31
C GLU A 23 -16.21 8.97 10.53
N LYS A 24 -17.26 9.13 9.69
CA LYS A 24 -17.69 8.04 8.81
C LYS A 24 -16.74 7.96 7.61
N LEU A 25 -15.98 6.90 7.52
CA LEU A 25 -15.12 6.63 6.37
C LEU A 25 -15.96 6.12 5.19
N LYS A 26 -15.69 6.64 3.99
CA LYS A 26 -16.18 6.09 2.73
C LYS A 26 -15.11 5.16 2.17
N ILE A 27 -15.33 3.86 2.31
CA ILE A 27 -14.42 2.84 1.76
C ILE A 27 -14.71 2.72 0.27
N LYS A 28 -13.68 2.84 -0.57
CA LYS A 28 -13.76 2.54 -2.00
C LYS A 28 -13.73 1.03 -2.19
N ASN A 29 -14.60 0.52 -3.07
CA ASN A 29 -14.57 -0.91 -3.39
C ASN A 29 -13.49 -1.19 -4.45
N LEU A 30 -12.29 -1.54 -3.98
CA LEU A 30 -11.16 -1.91 -4.83
C LEU A 30 -11.24 -3.35 -5.36
N SER A 31 -12.22 -4.15 -4.92
CA SER A 31 -12.44 -5.51 -5.43
C SER A 31 -13.46 -5.58 -6.57
N SER A 32 -14.03 -4.44 -6.98
CA SER A 32 -14.97 -4.41 -8.11
C SER A 32 -14.26 -4.80 -9.41
N PRO A 33 -14.87 -5.68 -10.21
CA PRO A 33 -14.32 -6.07 -11.49
C PRO A 33 -14.08 -4.86 -12.41
N THR A 34 -12.86 -4.71 -12.91
CA THR A 34 -12.47 -3.65 -13.83
C THR A 34 -11.46 -4.18 -14.86
N ASN A 35 -11.29 -3.46 -15.97
CA ASN A 35 -10.20 -3.71 -16.90
C ASN A 35 -8.98 -2.91 -16.44
N THR A 36 -7.87 -3.59 -16.18
CA THR A 36 -6.66 -2.93 -15.68
C THR A 36 -5.44 -3.73 -16.13
N ASP A 37 -4.55 -3.11 -16.88
CA ASP A 37 -3.26 -3.67 -17.26
C ASP A 37 -2.16 -3.33 -16.25
N VAL A 38 -2.24 -2.12 -15.68
CA VAL A 38 -1.24 -1.56 -14.76
C VAL A 38 -1.91 -1.01 -13.51
N VAL A 39 -1.54 -1.52 -12.35
CA VAL A 39 -1.87 -0.90 -11.07
C VAL A 39 -0.79 0.11 -10.72
N ILE A 40 -1.18 1.36 -10.50
CA ILE A 40 -0.31 2.43 -10.00
C ILE A 40 -0.69 2.69 -8.55
N LEU A 41 0.11 2.19 -7.60
CA LEU A 41 -0.12 2.37 -6.18
C LEU A 41 0.71 3.54 -5.66
N THR A 42 0.07 4.48 -4.99
CA THR A 42 0.73 5.69 -4.50
C THR A 42 0.07 6.20 -3.22
N HIS A 43 0.65 7.20 -2.59
CA HIS A 43 0.04 7.94 -1.49
C HIS A 43 -0.81 9.10 -2.02
N LYS A 44 -1.85 9.50 -1.29
CA LYS A 44 -2.78 10.61 -1.64
C LYS A 44 -2.09 11.89 -2.11
N THR A 45 -0.90 12.19 -1.57
CA THR A 45 -0.09 13.34 -1.95
C THR A 45 0.27 13.34 -3.44
N PHE A 46 0.46 12.16 -4.03
CA PHE A 46 0.94 11.99 -5.40
C PHE A 46 -0.15 11.55 -6.38
N VAL A 47 -1.37 11.27 -5.92
CA VAL A 47 -2.45 10.69 -6.74
C VAL A 47 -2.73 11.49 -8.02
N ASN A 48 -2.71 12.83 -7.96
CA ASN A 48 -2.97 13.64 -9.15
C ASN A 48 -1.88 13.47 -10.21
N LYS A 49 -0.62 13.47 -9.81
CA LYS A 49 0.50 13.23 -10.73
C LYS A 49 0.55 11.79 -11.23
N ALA A 50 0.22 10.83 -10.37
CA ALA A 50 0.09 9.44 -10.77
C ALA A 50 -1.02 9.24 -11.81
N LYS A 51 -2.12 10.00 -11.75
CA LYS A 51 -3.16 10.00 -12.79
C LYS A 51 -2.67 10.58 -14.11
N GLU A 52 -1.98 11.71 -14.08
CA GLU A 52 -1.37 12.30 -15.28
C GLU A 52 -0.44 11.28 -15.98
N TYR A 53 0.37 10.57 -15.18
CA TYR A 53 1.22 9.49 -15.71
C TYR A 53 0.39 8.30 -16.24
N GLY A 54 -0.68 7.93 -15.56
CA GLY A 54 -1.61 6.92 -16.03
C GLY A 54 -2.23 7.30 -17.38
N ASP A 55 -2.70 8.53 -17.53
CA ASP A 55 -3.25 9.04 -18.78
C ASP A 55 -2.21 9.01 -19.92
N TYR A 56 -0.95 9.32 -19.60
CA TYR A 56 0.17 9.15 -20.55
C TYR A 56 0.32 7.69 -21.00
N LEU A 57 0.34 6.73 -20.06
CA LEU A 57 0.42 5.31 -20.39
C LEU A 57 -0.74 4.84 -21.28
N LYS A 58 -1.94 5.34 -21.01
CA LYS A 58 -3.11 5.03 -21.80
C LYS A 58 -3.00 5.56 -23.22
N ILE A 59 -2.58 6.82 -23.38
CA ILE A 59 -2.48 7.48 -24.70
C ILE A 59 -1.32 6.89 -25.52
N GLN A 60 -0.16 6.71 -24.91
CA GLN A 60 1.05 6.29 -25.64
C GLN A 60 1.15 4.79 -25.84
N ASN A 61 0.68 3.99 -24.90
CA ASN A 61 0.87 2.55 -24.89
C ASN A 61 -0.43 1.74 -25.02
N GLY A 62 -1.59 2.40 -24.98
CA GLY A 62 -2.89 1.72 -25.02
C GLY A 62 -3.18 0.87 -23.79
N LEU A 63 -2.50 1.13 -22.66
CA LEU A 63 -2.69 0.43 -21.40
C LEU A 63 -3.86 1.00 -20.63
N GLU A 64 -4.53 0.17 -19.82
CA GLU A 64 -5.58 0.62 -18.89
C GLU A 64 -5.01 0.69 -17.46
N PRO A 65 -4.58 1.89 -17.00
CA PRO A 65 -4.04 2.08 -15.67
C PRO A 65 -5.13 2.25 -14.62
N LEU A 66 -4.91 1.71 -13.43
CA LEU A 66 -5.70 1.96 -12.23
C LEU A 66 -4.82 2.63 -11.17
N VAL A 67 -5.10 3.89 -10.87
CA VAL A 67 -4.41 4.63 -9.82
C VAL A 67 -5.12 4.44 -8.49
N VAL A 68 -4.40 3.94 -7.49
CA VAL A 68 -4.92 3.60 -6.16
C VAL A 68 -4.11 4.33 -5.09
N ASP A 69 -4.83 4.96 -4.16
CA ASP A 69 -4.24 5.47 -2.93
C ASP A 69 -3.98 4.32 -1.96
N VAL A 70 -2.78 4.22 -1.42
CA VAL A 70 -2.40 3.18 -0.48
C VAL A 70 -3.26 3.21 0.79
N GLU A 71 -3.76 4.39 1.21
CA GLU A 71 -4.69 4.49 2.34
C GLU A 71 -6.05 3.83 2.04
N ASP A 72 -6.55 3.89 0.80
CA ASP A 72 -7.76 3.17 0.40
C ASP A 72 -7.55 1.65 0.49
N VAL A 73 -6.34 1.16 0.20
CA VAL A 73 -5.97 -0.26 0.38
C VAL A 73 -6.02 -0.63 1.85
N TYR A 74 -5.40 0.16 2.73
CA TYR A 74 -5.46 -0.11 4.18
C TYR A 74 -6.89 -0.08 4.70
N ASN A 75 -7.71 0.86 4.24
CA ASN A 75 -9.10 0.99 4.66
C ASN A 75 -9.91 -0.27 4.33
N GLN A 76 -9.69 -0.87 3.17
CA GLN A 76 -10.46 -2.05 2.73
C GLN A 76 -9.86 -3.38 3.21
N PHE A 77 -8.54 -3.53 3.20
CA PHE A 77 -7.86 -4.82 3.42
C PHE A 77 -7.24 -4.96 4.81
N SER A 78 -7.13 -3.87 5.59
CA SER A 78 -6.62 -3.90 6.97
C SER A 78 -7.37 -3.00 7.94
N TYR A 79 -8.65 -2.74 7.68
CA TYR A 79 -9.54 -1.97 8.57
C TYR A 79 -9.03 -0.57 8.91
N GLY A 80 -8.31 0.08 7.99
CA GLY A 80 -7.69 1.38 8.19
C GLY A 80 -6.41 1.38 9.03
N VAL A 81 -5.92 0.20 9.38
CA VAL A 81 -4.64 0.06 10.08
C VAL A 81 -3.52 -0.07 9.04
N PHE A 82 -2.45 0.71 9.20
CA PHE A 82 -1.26 0.57 8.38
C PHE A 82 -0.73 -0.87 8.46
N ASN A 83 -0.77 -1.56 7.32
CA ASN A 83 -0.26 -2.91 7.19
C ASN A 83 0.22 -3.16 5.75
N PRO A 84 1.52 -3.35 5.51
CA PRO A 84 2.02 -3.65 4.16
C PRO A 84 1.42 -4.91 3.54
N GLU A 85 1.02 -5.91 4.34
CA GLU A 85 0.37 -7.13 3.83
C GLU A 85 -0.95 -6.83 3.10
N ALA A 86 -1.67 -5.78 3.50
CA ALA A 86 -2.89 -5.33 2.82
C ALA A 86 -2.66 -5.00 1.33
N ILE A 87 -1.46 -4.54 0.96
CA ILE A 87 -1.09 -4.29 -0.43
C ILE A 87 -1.07 -5.60 -1.21
N LYS A 88 -0.48 -6.64 -0.64
CA LYS A 88 -0.43 -7.98 -1.24
C LYS A 88 -1.83 -8.57 -1.39
N ASP A 89 -2.67 -8.45 -0.36
CA ASP A 89 -4.06 -8.93 -0.37
C ASP A 89 -4.90 -8.21 -1.43
N PHE A 90 -4.71 -6.89 -1.57
CA PHE A 90 -5.34 -6.11 -2.63
C PHE A 90 -4.93 -6.62 -4.02
N LEU A 91 -3.63 -6.78 -4.28
CA LEU A 91 -3.12 -7.22 -5.58
C LEU A 91 -3.56 -8.65 -5.91
N PHE A 92 -3.57 -9.54 -4.92
CA PHE A 92 -4.12 -10.89 -5.05
C PHE A 92 -5.61 -10.84 -5.41
N SER A 93 -6.40 -10.02 -4.72
CA SER A 93 -7.82 -9.81 -5.01
C SER A 93 -8.05 -9.24 -6.41
N ALA A 94 -7.23 -8.26 -6.84
CA ALA A 94 -7.29 -7.68 -8.17
C ALA A 94 -7.00 -8.74 -9.25
N ASN A 95 -5.95 -9.55 -9.06
CA ASN A 95 -5.60 -10.62 -9.99
C ASN A 95 -6.67 -11.71 -10.08
N ALA A 96 -7.42 -11.95 -9.00
CA ALA A 96 -8.48 -12.95 -8.96
C ALA A 96 -9.82 -12.45 -9.56
N ASN A 97 -10.16 -11.18 -9.34
CA ASN A 97 -11.51 -10.66 -9.55
C ASN A 97 -11.65 -9.69 -10.73
N TYR A 98 -10.56 -9.07 -11.21
CA TYR A 98 -10.65 -8.10 -12.30
C TYR A 98 -10.92 -8.78 -13.64
N LEU A 99 -11.63 -8.08 -14.52
CA LEU A 99 -11.96 -8.56 -15.87
C LEU A 99 -10.70 -8.79 -16.71
N THR A 100 -9.75 -7.85 -16.63
CA THR A 100 -8.41 -8.03 -17.14
C THR A 100 -7.46 -8.10 -15.94
N LYS A 101 -6.68 -9.18 -15.86
CA LYS A 101 -5.70 -9.36 -14.78
C LYS A 101 -4.56 -8.36 -14.95
N PRO A 102 -4.26 -7.56 -13.93
CA PRO A 102 -3.13 -6.63 -13.99
C PRO A 102 -1.82 -7.38 -14.23
N LYS A 103 -1.01 -6.87 -15.15
CA LYS A 103 0.29 -7.45 -15.51
C LYS A 103 1.46 -6.73 -14.86
N SER A 104 1.23 -5.49 -14.42
CA SER A 104 2.27 -4.63 -13.87
C SER A 104 1.79 -3.86 -12.65
N LEU A 105 2.69 -3.70 -11.71
CA LEU A 105 2.56 -2.85 -10.54
C LEU A 105 3.62 -1.75 -10.60
N LEU A 106 3.18 -0.50 -10.55
CA LEU A 106 4.05 0.66 -10.36
C LEU A 106 3.80 1.26 -8.98
N LEU A 107 4.84 1.33 -8.16
CA LEU A 107 4.81 2.00 -6.86
C LEU A 107 5.38 3.41 -7.03
N ILE A 108 4.59 4.44 -6.69
CA ILE A 108 5.05 5.83 -6.74
C ILE A 108 5.12 6.37 -5.31
N GLY A 109 6.33 6.59 -4.84
CA GLY A 109 6.66 7.03 -3.49
C GLY A 109 7.82 6.24 -2.90
N ASP A 110 8.66 6.94 -2.15
CA ASP A 110 9.80 6.34 -1.47
C ASP A 110 9.36 5.47 -0.30
N ALA A 111 10.20 4.52 0.06
CA ALA A 111 10.01 3.60 1.18
C ALA A 111 11.19 3.69 2.15
N THR A 112 10.93 3.40 3.41
CA THR A 112 11.99 3.25 4.41
C THR A 112 11.99 1.83 4.95
N TYR A 113 13.19 1.32 5.26
CA TYR A 113 13.37 0.02 5.92
C TYR A 113 12.62 -0.03 7.27
N ASP A 114 12.57 1.09 7.99
CA ASP A 114 11.86 1.23 9.25
C ASP A 114 10.45 1.81 9.02
N TYR A 115 9.59 1.03 8.40
CA TYR A 115 8.25 1.47 8.00
C TYR A 115 7.33 1.83 9.17
N TYR A 116 7.62 1.39 10.40
CA TYR A 116 6.92 1.80 11.63
C TYR A 116 7.56 3.01 12.32
N GLY A 117 8.77 3.43 11.92
CA GLY A 117 9.50 4.52 12.55
C GLY A 117 9.96 4.17 13.98
N ASN A 118 10.19 2.89 14.27
CA ASN A 118 10.57 2.40 15.59
C ASN A 118 12.05 2.62 15.90
N LYS A 119 12.89 2.77 14.90
CA LYS A 119 14.33 2.99 15.08
C LYS A 119 14.60 4.44 15.37
N THR A 120 15.39 4.67 16.40
CA THR A 120 15.87 6.02 16.74
C THR A 120 16.71 6.53 15.57
N ILE A 121 16.33 7.68 15.05
CA ILE A 121 17.01 8.34 13.94
C ILE A 121 18.50 8.51 14.30
N TYR A 122 19.39 8.12 13.39
CA TYR A 122 20.76 8.57 13.44
C TYR A 122 20.77 10.09 13.50
N GLN A 123 21.41 10.67 14.53
CA GLN A 123 21.39 12.10 14.80
C GLN A 123 21.68 12.91 13.52
N GLY A 124 20.69 13.70 13.09
CA GLY A 124 20.83 14.63 11.97
C GLY A 124 20.38 14.15 10.58
N ALA A 125 19.97 12.89 10.40
CA ALA A 125 19.39 12.49 9.12
C ALA A 125 17.93 12.93 9.03
N PRO A 126 17.48 13.54 7.90
CA PRO A 126 16.06 13.83 7.70
C PRO A 126 15.25 12.52 7.74
N ARG A 127 14.06 12.55 8.34
CA ARG A 127 13.13 11.43 8.27
C ARG A 127 12.74 11.22 6.81
N THR A 128 13.09 10.07 6.25
CA THR A 128 12.52 9.67 4.98
C THR A 128 11.05 9.33 5.18
N HIS A 129 10.19 9.84 4.32
CA HIS A 129 8.78 9.49 4.38
C HIS A 129 8.60 8.07 3.85
N ASN A 130 7.77 7.30 4.51
CA ASN A 130 7.34 6.00 4.02
C ASN A 130 6.02 6.19 3.27
N TRP A 131 6.10 6.66 2.02
CA TRP A 131 4.92 6.95 1.21
C TRP A 131 4.18 5.69 0.77
N VAL A 132 4.94 4.72 0.24
CA VAL A 132 4.46 3.39 -0.11
C VAL A 132 5.47 2.39 0.39
N PRO A 133 5.15 1.56 1.40
CA PRO A 133 6.14 0.70 2.05
C PRO A 133 6.70 -0.35 1.07
N SER A 134 7.89 -0.83 1.38
CA SER A 134 8.41 -2.13 0.95
C SER A 134 8.30 -3.11 2.12
N PHE A 135 8.25 -4.42 1.86
CA PHE A 135 8.03 -5.42 2.90
C PHE A 135 8.76 -6.73 2.59
N GLY A 136 8.83 -7.62 3.59
CA GLY A 136 9.43 -8.94 3.47
C GLY A 136 10.82 -9.04 4.09
N GLU A 137 11.37 -10.26 4.06
CA GLU A 137 12.71 -10.56 4.54
C GLU A 137 13.43 -11.43 3.49
N PRO A 138 14.40 -10.86 2.74
CA PRO A 138 14.81 -9.45 2.75
C PRO A 138 13.72 -8.50 2.24
N VAL A 139 13.77 -7.23 2.64
CA VAL A 139 12.82 -6.20 2.21
C VAL A 139 12.87 -6.05 0.69
N SER A 140 11.70 -6.18 0.04
CA SER A 140 11.60 -6.14 -1.42
C SER A 140 10.20 -5.77 -1.87
N ASP A 141 10.10 -5.02 -2.96
CA ASP A 141 8.82 -4.76 -3.63
C ASP A 141 8.26 -6.02 -4.32
N TYR A 142 9.12 -6.96 -4.69
CA TYR A 142 8.71 -8.26 -5.23
C TYR A 142 7.82 -9.06 -4.29
N TRP A 143 7.95 -8.86 -2.99
CA TRP A 143 7.15 -9.56 -2.00
C TRP A 143 5.64 -9.33 -2.20
N PHE A 144 5.24 -8.17 -2.68
CA PHE A 144 3.83 -7.83 -2.93
C PHE A 144 3.20 -8.63 -4.07
N VAL A 145 4.00 -9.11 -5.01
CA VAL A 145 3.52 -9.78 -6.23
C VAL A 145 3.80 -11.29 -6.25
N ILE A 146 4.32 -11.83 -5.15
CA ILE A 146 4.56 -13.27 -4.99
C ILE A 146 3.51 -13.84 -4.04
N TRP A 147 2.54 -14.58 -4.57
CA TRP A 147 1.49 -15.26 -3.80
C TRP A 147 1.26 -16.71 -4.22
N ASP A 148 2.24 -17.30 -4.91
CA ASP A 148 2.20 -18.69 -5.29
C ASP A 148 2.39 -19.60 -4.06
N SER A 149 1.48 -20.56 -3.89
CA SER A 149 1.51 -21.54 -2.82
C SER A 149 2.52 -22.67 -3.04
N THR A 150 3.15 -22.74 -4.20
CA THR A 150 4.11 -23.81 -4.55
C THR A 150 5.51 -23.57 -3.96
N GLY A 151 5.76 -22.40 -3.36
CA GLY A 151 7.06 -22.00 -2.84
C GLY A 151 8.07 -21.59 -3.91
N ALA A 152 7.64 -21.47 -5.16
CA ALA A 152 8.54 -21.17 -6.29
C ALA A 152 8.95 -19.70 -6.39
N LEU A 153 8.50 -18.80 -5.51
CA LEU A 153 8.81 -17.36 -5.49
C LEU A 153 8.64 -16.67 -6.87
N ILE A 154 7.68 -17.13 -7.66
CA ILE A 154 7.41 -16.59 -9.00
C ILE A 154 6.52 -15.35 -8.89
N PRO A 155 6.98 -14.17 -9.34
CA PRO A 155 6.15 -12.97 -9.35
C PRO A 155 5.01 -13.12 -10.36
N GLN A 156 3.81 -12.76 -9.94
CA GLN A 156 2.60 -12.81 -10.77
C GLN A 156 2.38 -11.53 -11.58
N MET A 157 3.13 -10.48 -11.29
CA MET A 157 3.17 -9.20 -12.00
C MET A 157 4.60 -8.71 -12.09
N SER A 158 4.90 -7.91 -13.12
CA SER A 158 6.11 -7.08 -13.11
C SER A 158 5.96 -5.99 -12.06
N VAL A 159 7.02 -5.65 -11.34
CA VAL A 159 6.99 -4.57 -10.36
C VAL A 159 8.11 -3.56 -10.62
N GLY A 160 7.77 -2.29 -10.49
CA GLY A 160 8.74 -1.19 -10.53
C GLY A 160 8.37 -0.12 -9.52
N ARG A 161 9.35 0.70 -9.12
CA ARG A 161 9.16 1.82 -8.20
C ARG A 161 9.77 3.10 -8.74
N LEU A 162 9.02 4.22 -8.57
CA LEU A 162 9.55 5.57 -8.61
C LEU A 162 9.73 6.04 -7.16
N PRO A 163 10.96 6.02 -6.61
CA PRO A 163 11.24 6.37 -5.23
C PRO A 163 11.29 7.89 -5.06
N VAL A 164 10.13 8.53 -5.10
CA VAL A 164 9.99 9.99 -5.04
C VAL A 164 9.51 10.44 -3.66
N ASN A 165 9.98 11.62 -3.24
CA ASN A 165 9.63 12.24 -1.97
C ASN A 165 8.86 13.56 -2.15
N SER A 166 8.76 14.07 -3.38
CA SER A 166 8.01 15.28 -3.71
C SER A 166 7.31 15.17 -5.07
N ILE A 167 6.35 16.09 -5.29
CA ILE A 167 5.60 16.18 -6.55
C ILE A 167 6.53 16.57 -7.70
N GLU A 168 7.51 17.44 -7.43
CA GLU A 168 8.48 17.92 -8.41
C GLU A 168 9.39 16.80 -8.93
N GLU A 169 9.68 15.81 -8.07
CA GLU A 169 10.48 14.65 -8.48
C GLU A 169 9.74 13.77 -9.49
N ILE A 170 8.43 13.59 -9.34
CA ILE A 170 7.65 12.82 -10.30
C ILE A 170 7.69 13.45 -11.70
N SER A 171 7.72 14.77 -11.77
CA SER A 171 7.72 15.49 -13.05
C SER A 171 9.02 15.34 -13.86
N ARG A 172 10.03 14.66 -13.33
CA ARG A 172 11.31 14.37 -14.01
C ARG A 172 11.29 13.04 -14.76
N TYR A 173 10.30 12.21 -14.49
CA TYR A 173 10.08 10.92 -15.13
C TYR A 173 8.99 11.01 -16.20
#